data_16d4ed3a6245e315cb97a6a9c897318c
#
_entry.id   16d4ed3a6245e315cb97a6a9c897318c
#
_cell.length_a   1.000
_cell.length_b   1.000
_cell.length_c   1.000
_cell.angle_alpha   90.00
_cell.angle_beta   90.00
_cell.angle_gamma   90.00
#
_symmetry.space_group_name_H-M   'P 1'
#
loop_
_entity.id
_entity.type
_entity.pdbx_description
1 polymer ?
#
loop_
_entity_poly.entity_id
_entity_poly.type
_entity_poly.pdbx_seq_one_letter_code
_entity_poly.pdbx_strand_id
1 'polypeptide(L)'
;MNLQLTRGELAWLLRAAGAQTAPGLLTSDAVMAETQTQTGQTRLRQRGFFAPGSDALQPFAAGLAAALARPEFVCHTRENKELRWLLHYLANGKIIQVAVSGNDTFEIEAVQDATEMATRILKFATPPPPLKPSPILRALAQMTLARPQNGQLGKGRVIQLLPSREGNLLVWKPAAGAKSHSLPATSDNLKEVIRSISEEMTAGN
;
A
#
# COMPACT_ATOMS: atom_id res chain seq x y z
N MET A 1 2.48 2.76 -15.71
CA MET A 1 1.58 3.95 -15.74
C MET A 1 1.80 4.65 -14.41
N ASN A 2 2.29 5.89 -14.43
CA ASN A 2 2.45 6.72 -13.22
C ASN A 2 1.30 7.73 -13.23
N LEU A 3 0.47 7.72 -12.20
CA LEU A 3 -0.71 8.54 -12.07
C LEU A 3 -0.67 9.30 -10.75
N GLN A 4 -0.85 10.62 -10.81
CA GLN A 4 -1.03 11.44 -9.63
C GLN A 4 -2.50 11.82 -9.47
N LEU A 5 -3.08 11.58 -8.29
CA LEU A 5 -4.42 12.01 -7.92
C LEU A 5 -4.36 12.81 -6.62
N THR A 6 -5.14 13.88 -6.57
CA THR A 6 -5.43 14.55 -5.30
C THR A 6 -6.40 13.69 -4.48
N ARG A 7 -6.52 13.99 -3.20
CA ARG A 7 -7.44 13.31 -2.29
C ARG A 7 -8.90 13.40 -2.78
N GLY A 8 -9.32 14.58 -3.26
CA GLY A 8 -10.66 14.76 -3.83
C GLY A 8 -10.88 13.98 -5.13
N GLU A 9 -9.88 13.91 -6.02
CA GLU A 9 -9.98 13.09 -7.23
C GLU A 9 -10.10 11.61 -6.90
N LEU A 10 -9.30 11.10 -5.96
CA LEU A 10 -9.36 9.72 -5.52
C LEU A 10 -10.70 9.37 -4.87
N ALA A 11 -11.22 10.26 -4.01
CA ALA A 11 -12.53 10.08 -3.39
C ALA A 11 -13.66 9.99 -4.42
N TRP A 12 -13.66 10.88 -5.43
CA TRP A 12 -14.62 10.83 -6.53
C TRP A 12 -14.47 9.59 -7.41
N LEU A 13 -13.25 9.12 -7.65
CA LEU A 13 -12.99 7.88 -8.38
C LEU A 13 -13.61 6.67 -7.66
N LEU A 14 -13.41 6.57 -6.34
CA LEU A 14 -13.98 5.51 -5.52
C LEU A 14 -15.51 5.58 -5.52
N ARG A 15 -16.08 6.76 -5.30
CA ARG A 15 -17.53 6.97 -5.30
C ARG A 15 -18.17 6.61 -6.65
N ALA A 16 -17.57 7.01 -7.76
CA ALA A 16 -18.05 6.69 -9.10
C ALA A 16 -18.03 5.17 -9.39
N ALA A 17 -17.14 4.43 -8.75
CA ALA A 17 -17.08 2.97 -8.79
C ALA A 17 -18.01 2.28 -7.78
N GLY A 18 -18.84 3.03 -7.04
CA GLY A 18 -19.71 2.49 -5.98
C GLY A 18 -18.97 2.06 -4.72
N ALA A 19 -17.73 2.54 -4.52
CA ALA A 19 -16.93 2.26 -3.35
C ALA A 19 -16.97 3.43 -2.35
N GLN A 20 -16.93 3.09 -1.07
CA GLN A 20 -16.96 4.08 0.01
C GLN A 20 -15.61 4.25 0.71
N THR A 21 -14.67 3.34 0.48
CA THR A 21 -13.37 3.33 1.16
C THR A 21 -12.25 2.83 0.26
N ALA A 22 -11.03 3.22 0.56
CA ALA A 22 -9.82 2.52 0.14
C ALA A 22 -9.04 2.16 1.42
N PRO A 23 -8.99 0.88 1.84
CA PRO A 23 -8.42 0.47 3.11
C PRO A 23 -6.99 0.98 3.34
N GLY A 24 -6.75 1.65 4.47
CA GLY A 24 -5.45 2.25 4.79
C GLY A 24 -5.15 3.58 4.09
N LEU A 25 -6.02 4.04 3.17
CA LEU A 25 -5.83 5.27 2.41
C LEU A 25 -6.96 6.29 2.66
N LEU A 26 -8.21 5.92 2.40
CA LEU A 26 -9.39 6.76 2.62
C LEU A 26 -10.49 6.01 3.37
N THR A 27 -10.99 6.63 4.43
CA THR A 27 -12.16 6.16 5.17
C THR A 27 -13.47 6.60 4.48
N SER A 28 -14.58 6.00 4.86
CA SER A 28 -15.91 6.36 4.35
C SER A 28 -16.23 7.84 4.57
N ASP A 29 -15.96 8.35 5.78
CA ASP A 29 -16.21 9.76 6.11
C ASP A 29 -15.34 10.70 5.26
N ALA A 30 -14.08 10.32 5.00
CA ALA A 30 -13.20 11.07 4.12
C ALA A 30 -13.72 11.09 2.67
N VAL A 31 -14.18 9.95 2.14
CA VAL A 31 -14.78 9.91 0.80
C VAL A 31 -16.03 10.76 0.74
N MET A 32 -16.90 10.70 1.74
CA MET A 32 -18.12 11.53 1.80
C MET A 32 -17.77 13.03 1.87
N ALA A 33 -16.84 13.43 2.72
CA ALA A 33 -16.44 14.83 2.86
C ALA A 33 -15.83 15.39 1.57
N GLU A 34 -14.88 14.67 0.95
CA GLU A 34 -14.20 15.10 -0.27
C GLU A 34 -15.15 15.16 -1.49
N THR A 35 -16.22 14.37 -1.50
CA THR A 35 -17.19 14.37 -2.61
C THR A 35 -18.34 15.35 -2.42
N GLN A 36 -18.34 16.18 -1.39
CA GLN A 36 -19.30 17.30 -1.25
C GLN A 36 -19.03 18.39 -2.30
N THR A 37 -17.82 18.55 -2.79
CA THR A 37 -17.48 19.48 -3.87
C THR A 37 -17.32 18.73 -5.19
N GLN A 38 -17.72 19.34 -6.32
CA GLN A 38 -17.59 18.73 -7.65
C GLN A 38 -16.20 18.89 -8.25
N THR A 39 -15.28 19.55 -7.57
CA THR A 39 -13.95 19.86 -8.10
C THR A 39 -13.18 18.60 -8.52
N GLY A 40 -13.17 17.56 -7.69
CA GLY A 40 -12.50 16.29 -7.99
C GLY A 40 -13.12 15.59 -9.21
N GLN A 41 -14.46 15.56 -9.31
CA GLN A 41 -15.16 14.99 -10.46
C GLN A 41 -14.83 15.73 -11.76
N THR A 42 -14.87 17.04 -11.75
CA THR A 42 -14.57 17.88 -12.91
C THR A 42 -13.16 17.62 -13.44
N ARG A 43 -12.17 17.57 -12.55
CA ARG A 43 -10.77 17.25 -12.89
C ARG A 43 -10.64 15.83 -13.48
N LEU A 44 -11.29 14.84 -12.88
CA LEU A 44 -11.26 13.47 -13.40
C LEU A 44 -11.89 13.39 -14.82
N ARG A 45 -12.97 14.14 -15.08
CA ARG A 45 -13.57 14.24 -16.42
C ARG A 45 -12.60 14.85 -17.44
N GLN A 46 -11.97 15.97 -17.10
CA GLN A 46 -10.97 16.63 -17.94
C GLN A 46 -9.78 15.71 -18.27
N ARG A 47 -9.44 14.81 -17.36
CA ARG A 47 -8.35 13.83 -17.51
C ARG A 47 -8.78 12.52 -18.17
N GLY A 48 -10.04 12.41 -18.62
CA GLY A 48 -10.53 11.24 -19.35
C GLY A 48 -10.83 10.00 -18.50
N PHE A 49 -11.10 10.17 -17.21
CA PHE A 49 -11.47 9.04 -16.34
C PHE A 49 -12.90 8.57 -16.55
N PHE A 50 -13.75 9.42 -17.11
CA PHE A 50 -15.14 9.09 -17.44
C PHE A 50 -15.31 8.90 -18.96
N ALA A 51 -16.26 8.06 -19.33
CA ALA A 51 -16.68 7.94 -20.72
C ALA A 51 -17.30 9.26 -21.22
N PRO A 52 -17.08 9.67 -22.47
CA PRO A 52 -17.64 10.91 -23.02
C PRO A 52 -19.15 10.97 -22.86
N GLY A 53 -19.65 12.09 -22.30
CA GLY A 53 -21.10 12.32 -22.12
C GLY A 53 -21.78 11.41 -21.07
N SER A 54 -21.02 10.70 -20.24
CA SER A 54 -21.54 9.73 -19.26
C SER A 54 -20.90 9.91 -17.89
N ASP A 55 -21.57 9.38 -16.85
CA ASP A 55 -21.02 9.23 -15.51
C ASP A 55 -20.31 7.88 -15.31
N ALA A 56 -20.25 7.04 -16.33
CA ALA A 56 -19.54 5.78 -16.27
C ALA A 56 -18.02 5.98 -16.33
N LEU A 57 -17.28 5.29 -15.48
CA LEU A 57 -15.83 5.29 -15.52
C LEU A 57 -15.30 4.55 -16.76
N GLN A 58 -14.21 5.03 -17.32
CA GLN A 58 -13.42 4.27 -18.28
C GLN A 58 -12.93 2.95 -17.66
N PRO A 59 -12.74 1.85 -18.43
CA PRO A 59 -12.35 0.55 -17.92
C PRO A 59 -11.09 0.58 -17.03
N PHE A 60 -10.07 1.37 -17.37
CA PHE A 60 -8.86 1.50 -16.58
C PHE A 60 -9.14 2.14 -15.22
N ALA A 61 -9.99 3.17 -15.18
CA ALA A 61 -10.36 3.91 -13.98
C ALA A 61 -11.23 3.04 -13.05
N ALA A 62 -12.18 2.31 -13.63
CA ALA A 62 -13.00 1.34 -12.90
C ALA A 62 -12.15 0.21 -12.30
N GLY A 63 -11.20 -0.33 -13.07
CA GLY A 63 -10.25 -1.35 -12.61
C GLY A 63 -9.34 -0.85 -11.48
N LEU A 64 -8.84 0.38 -11.58
CA LEU A 64 -8.06 1.01 -10.52
C LEU A 64 -8.89 1.18 -9.24
N ALA A 65 -10.07 1.76 -9.34
CA ALA A 65 -10.96 1.96 -8.19
C ALA A 65 -11.34 0.64 -7.51
N ALA A 66 -11.65 -0.39 -8.29
CA ALA A 66 -11.98 -1.72 -7.77
C ALA A 66 -10.79 -2.34 -7.00
N ALA A 67 -9.57 -2.24 -7.53
CA ALA A 67 -8.37 -2.77 -6.89
C ALA A 67 -8.06 -2.04 -5.58
N LEU A 68 -8.27 -0.72 -5.51
CA LEU A 68 -8.05 0.05 -4.28
C LEU A 68 -9.15 -0.16 -3.25
N ALA A 69 -10.40 -0.36 -3.68
CA ALA A 69 -11.55 -0.52 -2.80
C ALA A 69 -11.68 -1.93 -2.20
N ARG A 70 -11.29 -2.96 -2.95
CA ARG A 70 -11.49 -4.37 -2.58
C ARG A 70 -10.24 -5.21 -2.81
N PRO A 71 -9.10 -4.86 -2.20
CA PRO A 71 -7.91 -5.68 -2.30
C PRO A 71 -8.06 -6.96 -1.46
N GLU A 72 -7.38 -8.02 -1.86
CA GLU A 72 -7.23 -9.23 -1.06
C GLU A 72 -6.33 -8.97 0.14
N PHE A 73 -5.25 -8.21 -0.10
CA PHE A 73 -4.29 -7.78 0.91
C PHE A 73 -3.82 -6.35 0.66
N VAL A 74 -3.42 -5.69 1.73
CA VAL A 74 -2.70 -4.42 1.69
C VAL A 74 -1.40 -4.59 2.47
N CYS A 75 -0.27 -4.32 1.82
CA CYS A 75 1.03 -4.21 2.48
C CYS A 75 1.32 -2.74 2.75
N HIS A 76 1.25 -2.34 4.01
CA HIS A 76 1.55 -0.99 4.46
C HIS A 76 2.99 -0.95 4.97
N THR A 77 3.87 -0.24 4.28
CA THR A 77 5.27 -0.01 4.67
C THR A 77 5.42 1.39 5.24
N ARG A 78 5.91 1.50 6.46
CA ARG A 78 6.20 2.78 7.13
C ARG A 78 7.68 2.87 7.43
N GLU A 79 8.31 3.96 7.00
CA GLU A 79 9.66 4.32 7.38
C GLU A 79 9.65 5.06 8.73
N ASN A 80 10.60 4.73 9.61
CA ASN A 80 10.59 5.29 10.96
C ASN A 80 11.11 6.73 11.08
N LYS A 81 11.96 7.19 10.14
CA LYS A 81 12.61 8.49 10.25
C LYS A 81 11.78 9.66 9.71
N GLU A 82 11.19 9.49 8.53
CA GLU A 82 10.57 10.60 7.78
C GLU A 82 9.05 10.55 7.77
N LEU A 83 8.45 9.62 8.53
CA LEU A 83 6.99 9.39 8.54
C LEU A 83 6.40 9.16 7.13
N ARG A 84 7.25 8.78 6.18
CA ARG A 84 6.80 8.39 4.84
C ARG A 84 6.17 7.01 4.91
N TRP A 85 5.21 6.79 4.05
CA TRP A 85 4.57 5.49 3.94
C TRP A 85 4.25 5.13 2.49
N LEU A 86 4.20 3.84 2.24
CA LEU A 86 3.97 3.22 0.97
C LEU A 86 2.95 2.10 1.14
N LEU A 87 1.92 2.11 0.32
CA LEU A 87 0.90 1.07 0.30
C LEU A 87 0.99 0.27 -0.98
N HIS A 88 0.89 -1.05 -0.86
CA HIS A 88 0.71 -1.95 -1.99
C HIS A 88 -0.63 -2.68 -1.83
N TYR A 89 -1.50 -2.53 -2.81
CA TYR A 89 -2.79 -3.19 -2.91
C TYR A 89 -2.66 -4.39 -3.82
N LEU A 90 -2.90 -5.59 -3.26
CA LEU A 90 -2.88 -6.84 -4.00
C LEU A 90 -4.33 -7.22 -4.29
N ALA A 91 -4.72 -7.25 -5.55
CA ALA A 91 -6.09 -7.49 -5.99
C ALA A 91 -6.12 -8.25 -7.32
N ASN A 92 -6.72 -9.44 -7.35
CA ASN A 92 -6.90 -10.24 -8.56
C ASN A 92 -5.60 -10.41 -9.37
N GLY A 93 -4.50 -10.76 -8.70
CA GLY A 93 -3.18 -10.95 -9.30
C GLY A 93 -2.50 -9.66 -9.78
N LYS A 94 -3.08 -8.48 -9.51
CA LYS A 94 -2.49 -7.17 -9.80
C LYS A 94 -1.95 -6.55 -8.53
N ILE A 95 -0.89 -5.78 -8.66
CA ILE A 95 -0.30 -5.04 -7.57
C ILE A 95 -0.31 -3.56 -7.93
N ILE A 96 -0.90 -2.73 -7.06
CA ILE A 96 -0.94 -1.29 -7.21
C ILE A 96 -0.20 -0.67 -6.04
N GLN A 97 0.82 0.11 -6.33
CA GLN A 97 1.55 0.91 -5.36
C GLN A 97 0.89 2.28 -5.24
N VAL A 98 0.73 2.74 -4.00
CA VAL A 98 0.32 4.10 -3.69
C VAL A 98 1.33 4.70 -2.72
N ALA A 99 2.00 5.76 -3.15
CA ALA A 99 2.85 6.58 -2.30
C ALA A 99 2.13 7.89 -2.00
N VAL A 100 2.28 8.39 -0.79
CA VAL A 100 1.81 9.73 -0.43
C VAL A 100 2.97 10.68 -0.60
N SER A 101 2.84 11.60 -1.54
CA SER A 101 3.65 12.80 -1.61
C SER A 101 2.94 13.91 -0.84
N GLY A 102 3.71 14.84 -0.23
CA GLY A 102 3.13 15.94 0.56
C GLY A 102 1.97 16.63 -0.15
N ASN A 103 1.10 17.34 0.59
CA ASN A 103 -0.07 18.06 0.08
C ASN A 103 -1.25 17.21 -0.41
N ASP A 104 -1.54 16.08 0.24
CA ASP A 104 -2.70 15.23 -0.08
C ASP A 104 -2.73 14.73 -1.54
N THR A 105 -1.55 14.51 -2.12
CA THR A 105 -1.40 13.94 -3.46
C THR A 105 -0.92 12.50 -3.35
N PHE A 106 -1.56 11.62 -4.09
CA PHE A 106 -1.23 10.21 -4.18
C PHE A 106 -0.56 9.91 -5.52
N GLU A 107 0.62 9.31 -5.46
CA GLU A 107 1.31 8.75 -6.63
C GLU A 107 0.94 7.27 -6.72
N ILE A 108 0.31 6.90 -7.83
CA ILE A 108 -0.26 5.57 -8.03
C ILE A 108 0.43 4.92 -9.24
N GLU A 109 1.00 3.75 -9.01
CA GLU A 109 1.70 2.99 -10.03
C GLU A 109 1.25 1.53 -10.04
N ALA A 110 1.18 0.93 -11.24
CA ALA A 110 1.11 -0.50 -11.36
C ALA A 110 2.50 -1.10 -11.12
N VAL A 111 2.56 -2.17 -10.35
CA VAL A 111 3.77 -2.95 -10.08
C VAL A 111 3.64 -4.27 -10.85
N GLN A 112 4.69 -4.66 -11.54
CA GLN A 112 4.64 -5.80 -12.48
C GLN A 112 4.37 -7.12 -11.75
N ASP A 113 5.11 -7.36 -10.65
CA ASP A 113 5.03 -8.60 -9.89
C ASP A 113 5.48 -8.42 -8.42
N ALA A 114 5.40 -9.49 -7.67
CA ALA A 114 5.79 -9.51 -6.25
C ALA A 114 7.30 -9.29 -6.03
N THR A 115 8.15 -9.61 -6.99
CA THR A 115 9.60 -9.37 -6.91
C THR A 115 9.91 -7.88 -7.06
N GLU A 116 9.27 -7.22 -8.02
CA GLU A 116 9.36 -5.77 -8.16
C GLU A 116 8.81 -5.06 -6.92
N MET A 117 7.66 -5.51 -6.38
CA MET A 117 7.09 -4.96 -5.14
C MET A 117 8.09 -5.05 -3.98
N ALA A 118 8.69 -6.23 -3.76
CA ALA A 118 9.68 -6.44 -2.71
C ALA A 118 10.91 -5.53 -2.89
N THR A 119 11.39 -5.39 -4.12
CA THR A 119 12.50 -4.50 -4.46
C THR A 119 12.19 -3.04 -4.14
N ARG A 120 10.99 -2.58 -4.50
CA ARG A 120 10.53 -1.20 -4.23
C ARG A 120 10.38 -0.94 -2.73
N ILE A 121 9.83 -1.90 -1.98
CA ILE A 121 9.71 -1.83 -0.52
C ILE A 121 11.11 -1.71 0.13
N LEU A 122 12.04 -2.56 -0.24
CA LEU A 122 13.41 -2.52 0.32
C LEU A 122 14.13 -1.22 -0.03
N LYS A 123 14.01 -0.74 -1.26
CA LYS A 123 14.57 0.55 -1.68
C LYS A 123 13.98 1.72 -0.88
N PHE A 124 12.67 1.71 -0.65
CA PHE A 124 11.98 2.71 0.15
C PHE A 124 12.41 2.67 1.62
N ALA A 125 12.55 1.47 2.17
CA ALA A 125 12.83 1.22 3.58
C ALA A 125 14.33 1.29 3.95
N THR A 126 15.23 1.34 2.97
CA THR A 126 16.67 1.41 3.18
C THR A 126 17.15 2.85 3.00
N PRO A 127 17.26 3.63 4.08
CA PRO A 127 17.82 4.97 3.97
C PRO A 127 19.31 4.90 3.58
N PRO A 128 19.88 5.97 3.01
CA PRO A 128 21.32 6.05 2.79
C PRO A 128 22.06 5.79 4.11
N PRO A 129 23.26 5.16 4.06
CA PRO A 129 23.99 4.78 5.25
C PRO A 129 24.15 5.98 6.18
N PRO A 130 23.88 5.82 7.49
CA PRO A 130 24.02 6.92 8.43
C PRO A 130 25.49 7.35 8.53
N LEU A 131 25.73 8.66 8.54
CA LEU A 131 27.07 9.24 8.69
C LEU A 131 27.73 8.89 10.05
N LYS A 132 26.96 8.42 11.01
CA LYS A 132 27.44 7.92 12.31
C LYS A 132 26.59 6.71 12.75
N PRO A 133 27.20 5.60 13.21
CA PRO A 133 26.45 4.48 13.74
C PRO A 133 25.66 4.91 15.00
N SER A 134 24.35 4.66 15.02
CA SER A 134 23.53 4.85 16.21
C SER A 134 23.62 3.60 17.10
N PRO A 135 23.86 3.72 18.40
CA PRO A 135 23.92 2.59 19.31
C PRO A 135 22.56 1.92 19.55
N ILE A 136 21.46 2.53 19.09
CA ILE A 136 20.10 2.00 19.27
C ILE A 136 19.69 1.33 17.96
N LEU A 137 19.53 0.00 18.01
CA LEU A 137 18.94 -0.81 16.94
C LEU A 137 17.42 -0.48 16.81
N ARG A 138 17.10 0.58 16.08
CA ARG A 138 15.71 0.86 15.70
C ARG A 138 15.42 0.21 14.36
N ALA A 139 14.22 -0.34 14.21
CA ALA A 139 13.78 -0.81 12.91
C ALA A 139 13.89 0.33 11.87
N LEU A 140 14.47 0.06 10.71
CA LEU A 140 14.56 1.01 9.60
C LEU A 140 13.17 1.28 9.04
N ALA A 141 12.38 0.20 8.91
CA ALA A 141 10.99 0.26 8.50
C ALA A 141 10.19 -0.88 9.12
N GLN A 142 8.88 -0.68 9.15
CA GLN A 142 7.89 -1.68 9.52
C GLN A 142 6.92 -1.86 8.35
N MET A 143 6.74 -3.11 7.94
CA MET A 143 5.74 -3.53 6.98
C MET A 143 4.62 -4.25 7.71
N THR A 144 3.38 -3.90 7.41
CA THR A 144 2.20 -4.61 7.94
C THR A 144 1.41 -5.15 6.77
N LEU A 145 1.33 -6.48 6.66
CA LEU A 145 0.45 -7.14 5.71
C LEU A 145 -0.89 -7.41 6.39
N ALA A 146 -1.97 -6.85 5.86
CA ALA A 146 -3.30 -6.97 6.42
C ALA A 146 -4.35 -7.32 5.36
N ARG A 147 -5.36 -8.11 5.74
CA ARG A 147 -6.59 -8.26 4.94
C ARG A 147 -7.57 -7.15 5.30
N PRO A 148 -8.21 -6.52 4.32
CA PRO A 148 -9.27 -5.56 4.60
C PRO A 148 -10.48 -6.25 5.26
N GLN A 149 -11.05 -5.58 6.23
CA GLN A 149 -12.29 -5.99 6.90
C GLN A 149 -13.19 -4.75 7.03
N ASN A 150 -14.40 -4.83 6.50
CA ASN A 150 -15.37 -3.73 6.54
C ASN A 150 -14.81 -2.38 6.03
N GLY A 151 -14.01 -2.41 4.97
CA GLY A 151 -13.42 -1.21 4.37
C GLY A 151 -12.24 -0.61 5.12
N GLN A 152 -11.76 -1.27 6.17
CA GLN A 152 -10.59 -0.87 6.96
C GLN A 152 -9.51 -1.95 6.92
N LEU A 153 -8.27 -1.61 7.30
CA LEU A 153 -7.24 -2.61 7.50
C LEU A 153 -7.56 -3.42 8.76
N GLY A 154 -7.72 -4.73 8.61
CA GLY A 154 -7.86 -5.66 9.71
C GLY A 154 -6.55 -5.87 10.48
N LYS A 155 -6.54 -6.81 11.42
CA LYS A 155 -5.32 -7.21 12.12
C LYS A 155 -4.32 -7.77 11.11
N GLY A 156 -3.15 -7.15 11.01
CA GLY A 156 -2.08 -7.54 10.11
C GLY A 156 -0.97 -8.31 10.78
N ARG A 157 -0.10 -8.89 9.96
CA ARG A 157 1.19 -9.44 10.35
C ARG A 157 2.28 -8.40 10.11
N VAL A 158 3.19 -8.30 11.05
CA VAL A 158 4.25 -7.30 11.02
C VAL A 158 5.57 -7.95 10.62
N ILE A 159 6.24 -7.35 9.64
CA ILE A 159 7.60 -7.63 9.22
C ILE A 159 8.42 -6.39 9.54
N GLN A 160 9.52 -6.55 10.26
CA GLN A 160 10.44 -5.46 10.59
C GLN A 160 11.72 -5.58 9.77
N LEU A 161 12.20 -4.47 9.24
CA LEU A 161 13.51 -4.35 8.65
C LEU A 161 14.47 -3.82 9.72
N LEU A 162 15.40 -4.66 10.15
CA LEU A 162 16.38 -4.33 11.19
C LEU A 162 17.79 -4.22 10.59
N PRO A 163 18.58 -3.22 10.97
CA PRO A 163 19.99 -3.17 10.60
C PRO A 163 20.78 -4.25 11.33
N SER A 164 21.76 -4.83 10.66
CA SER A 164 22.72 -5.77 11.25
C SER A 164 24.13 -5.48 10.76
N ARG A 165 25.16 -6.09 11.36
CA ARG A 165 26.55 -5.92 10.93
C ARG A 165 26.83 -6.54 9.56
N GLU A 166 26.09 -7.58 9.21
CA GLU A 166 26.25 -8.36 7.96
C GLU A 166 25.23 -7.95 6.89
N GLY A 167 24.50 -6.85 7.10
CA GLY A 167 23.43 -6.39 6.23
C GLY A 167 22.08 -6.33 6.97
N ASN A 168 21.05 -5.82 6.31
CA ASN A 168 19.73 -5.72 6.92
C ASN A 168 19.06 -7.08 7.02
N LEU A 169 18.24 -7.26 8.06
CA LEU A 169 17.47 -8.47 8.31
C LEU A 169 15.96 -8.18 8.25
N LEU A 170 15.21 -9.09 7.67
CA LEU A 170 13.76 -9.20 7.82
C LEU A 170 13.48 -10.00 9.08
N VAL A 171 12.66 -9.48 9.98
CA VAL A 171 12.25 -10.18 11.21
C VAL A 171 10.74 -10.17 11.32
N TRP A 172 10.14 -11.36 11.49
CA TRP A 172 8.69 -11.49 11.60
C TRP A 172 8.29 -12.65 12.53
N LYS A 173 7.01 -12.67 12.89
CA LYS A 173 6.39 -13.80 13.60
C LYS A 173 5.24 -14.36 12.74
N PRO A 174 5.25 -15.65 12.43
CA PRO A 174 4.19 -16.26 11.61
C PRO A 174 2.82 -16.18 12.32
N ALA A 175 2.76 -16.47 13.61
CA ALA A 175 1.54 -16.42 14.39
C ALA A 175 1.77 -15.78 15.77
N ALA A 176 0.68 -15.41 16.44
CA ALA A 176 0.74 -14.94 17.83
C ALA A 176 1.33 -16.03 18.73
N GLY A 177 2.37 -15.70 19.51
CA GLY A 177 3.07 -16.66 20.37
C GLY A 177 4.17 -17.48 19.69
N ALA A 178 4.27 -17.48 18.36
CA ALA A 178 5.33 -18.15 17.63
C ALA A 178 6.70 -17.50 17.86
N LYS A 179 7.78 -18.27 17.65
CA LYS A 179 9.14 -17.73 17.65
C LYS A 179 9.31 -16.76 16.48
N SER A 180 10.11 -15.74 16.67
CA SER A 180 10.51 -14.84 15.60
C SER A 180 11.42 -15.56 14.60
N HIS A 181 11.19 -15.32 13.33
CA HIS A 181 12.06 -15.75 12.25
C HIS A 181 12.87 -14.56 11.75
N SER A 182 14.05 -14.82 11.18
CA SER A 182 14.87 -13.80 10.55
C SER A 182 15.54 -14.36 9.29
N LEU A 183 15.61 -13.51 8.26
CA LEU A 183 16.32 -13.79 7.00
C LEU A 183 17.03 -12.52 6.54
N PRO A 184 18.09 -12.64 5.70
CA PRO A 184 18.68 -11.48 5.03
C PRO A 184 17.61 -10.71 4.23
N ALA A 185 17.68 -9.38 4.26
CA ALA A 185 16.72 -8.52 3.57
C ALA A 185 17.02 -8.43 2.08
N THR A 186 16.67 -9.47 1.35
CA THR A 186 16.70 -9.52 -0.11
C THR A 186 15.29 -9.49 -0.68
N SER A 187 15.14 -9.11 -1.95
CA SER A 187 13.83 -9.08 -2.62
C SER A 187 13.18 -10.47 -2.65
N ASP A 188 13.96 -11.53 -2.89
CA ASP A 188 13.45 -12.90 -2.91
C ASP A 188 12.96 -13.34 -1.53
N ASN A 189 13.74 -13.08 -0.48
CA ASN A 189 13.33 -13.40 0.89
C ASN A 189 12.09 -12.61 1.32
N LEU A 190 12.01 -11.32 1.01
CA LEU A 190 10.82 -10.52 1.34
C LEU A 190 9.58 -11.00 0.58
N LYS A 191 9.72 -11.32 -0.70
CA LYS A 191 8.64 -11.90 -1.49
C LYS A 191 8.13 -13.21 -0.88
N GLU A 192 9.03 -14.14 -0.49
CA GLU A 192 8.67 -15.40 0.15
C GLU A 192 7.98 -15.19 1.50
N VAL A 193 8.46 -14.26 2.32
CA VAL A 193 7.83 -13.93 3.61
C VAL A 193 6.41 -13.38 3.40
N ILE A 194 6.22 -12.45 2.45
CA ILE A 194 4.89 -11.92 2.12
C ILE A 194 3.97 -13.03 1.62
N ARG A 195 4.45 -13.91 0.74
CA ARG A 195 3.68 -15.05 0.23
C ARG A 195 3.25 -15.99 1.36
N SER A 196 4.20 -16.44 2.18
CA SER A 196 3.92 -17.34 3.33
C SER A 196 2.88 -16.75 4.29
N ILE A 197 3.03 -15.47 4.65
CA ILE A 197 2.08 -14.78 5.52
C ILE A 197 0.68 -14.68 4.86
N SER A 198 0.62 -14.38 3.55
CA SER A 198 -0.65 -14.31 2.82
C SER A 198 -1.38 -15.64 2.80
N GLU A 199 -0.66 -16.73 2.56
CA GLU A 199 -1.19 -18.09 2.58
C GLU A 199 -1.73 -18.48 3.97
N GLU A 200 -0.96 -18.22 5.03
CA GLU A 200 -1.39 -18.45 6.43
C GLU A 200 -2.65 -17.66 6.79
N MET A 201 -2.71 -16.38 6.39
CA MET A 201 -3.87 -15.52 6.63
C MET A 201 -5.09 -15.95 5.81
N THR A 202 -4.90 -16.70 4.74
CA THR A 202 -5.98 -17.25 3.91
C THR A 202 -6.49 -18.57 4.48
N ALA A 203 -5.60 -19.42 4.99
CA ALA A 203 -5.94 -20.74 5.55
C ALA A 203 -6.58 -20.66 6.94
N GLY A 204 -6.37 -19.59 7.69
CA GLY A 204 -6.87 -19.41 9.05
C GLY A 204 -8.26 -18.77 9.18
N ASN A 205 -9.03 -18.72 8.08
CA ASN A 205 -10.41 -18.19 8.07
C ASN A 205 -11.46 -19.29 7.93
#